data_0890abb8fd4aa4985447ccd5804dc370
#
_entry.id   0890abb8fd4aa4985447ccd5804dc370
#
_cell.length_a   1.000
_cell.length_b   1.000
_cell.length_c   1.000
_cell.angle_alpha   90.00
_cell.angle_beta   90.00
_cell.angle_gamma   90.00
#
_symmetry.space_group_name_H-M   'P 1'
#
loop_
_entity.id
_entity.type
_entity.pdbx_description
1 polymer ?
#
loop_
_entity_poly.entity_id
_entity_poly.type
_entity_poly.pdbx_seq_one_letter_code
_entity_poly.pdbx_strand_id
1 'polypeptide(L)'
;GYDEGGVLTEAVRRRPYQVVLFDEVEKAHPDVFNLLLQVLDDGILTDGQGRAVDFKQTIIILTSNLGAQALSDPAAIRNNEIGKENILDAVRAHFKPEFLNRLDEIIIFNRLAKEHMSKIVDIQLNILQDRMSSLSFKIDLGVGARDWIADKGYDPVYGARPLKRVIQTNIQNPIAELILAGKLSEGEVIKITDGPEGLLVGDYPSVKPDGIPGSVVLH
;
A
#
# COMPACT_ATOMS: atom_id res chain seq x y z
N GLY A 1 -19.05 -14.88 9.60
CA GLY A 1 -19.58 -14.24 10.77
C GLY A 1 -19.07 -14.68 12.13
N TYR A 2 -19.41 -15.88 12.61
CA TYR A 2 -19.06 -16.29 13.98
C TYR A 2 -17.56 -16.57 14.21
N ASP A 3 -16.81 -16.90 13.17
CA ASP A 3 -15.40 -17.28 13.28
C ASP A 3 -14.43 -16.06 13.24
N GLU A 4 -14.82 -14.99 12.60
CA GLU A 4 -13.93 -13.83 12.40
C GLU A 4 -13.75 -13.00 13.68
N GLY A 5 -14.79 -12.87 14.50
CA GLY A 5 -14.68 -12.26 15.83
C GLY A 5 -13.73 -13.05 16.76
N GLY A 6 -13.64 -14.36 16.58
CA GLY A 6 -12.73 -15.22 17.30
C GLY A 6 -11.25 -14.99 16.95
N VAL A 7 -10.94 -14.71 15.68
CA VAL A 7 -9.56 -14.47 15.22
C VAL A 7 -9.01 -13.15 15.80
N LEU A 8 -9.81 -12.08 15.78
CA LEU A 8 -9.42 -10.78 16.31
C LEU A 8 -9.21 -10.84 17.82
N THR A 9 -10.20 -11.37 18.55
CA THR A 9 -10.14 -11.47 20.01
C THR A 9 -9.00 -12.36 20.47
N GLU A 10 -8.73 -13.46 19.77
CA GLU A 10 -7.61 -14.35 20.07
C GLU A 10 -6.26 -13.66 19.81
N ALA A 11 -6.12 -12.88 18.73
CA ALA A 11 -4.91 -12.13 18.42
C ALA A 11 -4.61 -11.09 19.51
N VAL A 12 -5.61 -10.32 19.94
CA VAL A 12 -5.46 -9.31 20.99
C VAL A 12 -5.20 -9.95 22.34
N ARG A 13 -5.87 -11.05 22.67
CA ARG A 13 -5.66 -11.80 23.93
C ARG A 13 -4.22 -12.30 24.07
N ARG A 14 -3.62 -12.74 22.96
CA ARG A 14 -2.22 -13.22 22.94
C ARG A 14 -1.21 -12.07 23.01
N ARG A 15 -1.54 -10.93 22.40
CA ARG A 15 -0.66 -9.76 22.30
C ARG A 15 -1.49 -8.49 22.52
N PRO A 16 -1.67 -8.05 23.77
CA PRO A 16 -2.55 -6.92 24.07
C PRO A 16 -1.99 -5.57 23.56
N TYR A 17 -0.67 -5.42 23.44
CA TYR A 17 -0.04 -4.20 22.92
C TYR A 17 0.17 -4.32 21.43
N GLN A 18 -0.80 -3.90 20.63
CA GLN A 18 -0.70 -3.98 19.17
C GLN A 18 -1.54 -2.91 18.46
N VAL A 19 -1.28 -2.76 17.18
CA VAL A 19 -2.10 -1.96 16.26
C VAL A 19 -3.06 -2.90 15.55
N VAL A 20 -4.35 -2.57 15.59
CA VAL A 20 -5.42 -3.26 14.88
C VAL A 20 -5.88 -2.38 13.74
N LEU A 21 -5.74 -2.87 12.52
CA LEU A 21 -6.15 -2.16 11.31
C LEU A 21 -7.41 -2.78 10.73
N PHE A 22 -8.45 -1.96 10.56
CA PHE A 22 -9.64 -2.28 9.79
C PHE A 22 -9.57 -1.53 8.47
N ASP A 23 -9.28 -2.24 7.41
CA ASP A 23 -9.12 -1.66 6.08
C ASP A 23 -10.46 -1.62 5.33
N GLU A 24 -10.76 -0.51 4.65
CA GLU A 24 -12.01 -0.29 3.91
C GLU A 24 -13.28 -0.51 4.77
N VAL A 25 -13.30 0.09 5.97
CA VAL A 25 -14.35 -0.14 6.96
C VAL A 25 -15.77 0.20 6.45
N GLU A 26 -15.90 1.07 5.45
CA GLU A 26 -17.18 1.39 4.82
C GLU A 26 -17.84 0.19 4.10
N LYS A 27 -17.07 -0.87 3.82
CA LYS A 27 -17.57 -2.11 3.20
C LYS A 27 -17.99 -3.16 4.23
N ALA A 28 -17.75 -2.89 5.51
CA ALA A 28 -18.07 -3.84 6.56
C ALA A 28 -19.59 -4.01 6.75
N HIS A 29 -19.99 -5.21 7.21
CA HIS A 29 -21.37 -5.44 7.58
C HIS A 29 -21.76 -4.54 8.77
N PRO A 30 -23.02 -4.03 8.84
CA PRO A 30 -23.48 -3.19 9.95
C PRO A 30 -23.20 -3.73 11.35
N ASP A 31 -23.22 -5.03 11.53
CA ASP A 31 -22.93 -5.67 12.83
C ASP A 31 -21.49 -5.45 13.29
N VAL A 32 -20.54 -5.23 12.37
CA VAL A 32 -19.16 -4.92 12.72
C VAL A 32 -19.07 -3.57 13.44
N PHE A 33 -19.90 -2.59 13.07
CA PHE A 33 -19.94 -1.29 13.75
C PHE A 33 -20.46 -1.40 15.17
N ASN A 34 -21.40 -2.33 15.45
CA ASN A 34 -21.87 -2.58 16.81
C ASN A 34 -20.76 -3.17 17.69
N LEU A 35 -19.93 -4.08 17.14
CA LEU A 35 -18.77 -4.61 17.83
C LEU A 35 -17.69 -3.54 18.06
N LEU A 36 -17.44 -2.70 17.03
CA LEU A 36 -16.50 -1.60 17.16
C LEU A 36 -16.93 -0.57 18.20
N LEU A 37 -18.23 -0.24 18.28
CA LEU A 37 -18.76 0.63 19.31
C LEU A 37 -18.50 0.06 20.71
N GLN A 38 -18.72 -1.23 20.92
CA GLN A 38 -18.42 -1.88 22.20
C GLN A 38 -16.93 -1.74 22.56
N VAL A 39 -16.05 -1.96 21.60
CA VAL A 39 -14.60 -1.82 21.82
C VAL A 39 -14.23 -0.36 22.11
N LEU A 40 -14.77 0.61 21.36
CA LEU A 40 -14.46 2.03 21.50
C LEU A 40 -15.04 2.62 22.82
N ASP A 41 -16.18 2.11 23.30
CA ASP A 41 -16.82 2.58 24.53
C ASP A 41 -16.23 1.93 25.78
N ASP A 42 -16.18 0.59 25.79
CA ASP A 42 -15.84 -0.21 26.99
C ASP A 42 -14.36 -0.61 27.01
N GLY A 43 -13.70 -0.59 25.86
CA GLY A 43 -12.35 -1.14 25.68
C GLY A 43 -12.31 -2.66 25.81
N ILE A 44 -13.46 -3.33 25.66
CA ILE A 44 -13.61 -4.79 25.86
C ILE A 44 -14.48 -5.34 24.72
N LEU A 45 -14.11 -6.52 24.23
CA LEU A 45 -14.92 -7.29 23.29
C LEU A 45 -15.12 -8.71 23.83
N THR A 46 -16.37 -9.18 23.84
CA THR A 46 -16.70 -10.57 24.25
C THR A 46 -16.58 -11.49 23.03
N ASP A 47 -15.79 -12.56 23.16
CA ASP A 47 -15.64 -13.55 22.09
C ASP A 47 -16.88 -14.49 21.99
N GLY A 48 -16.91 -15.30 20.93
CA GLY A 48 -18.00 -16.25 20.70
C GLY A 48 -18.13 -17.37 21.78
N GLN A 49 -17.21 -17.44 22.74
CA GLN A 49 -17.23 -18.34 23.89
C GLN A 49 -17.61 -17.63 25.20
N GLY A 50 -18.01 -16.37 25.11
CA GLY A 50 -18.40 -15.56 26.27
C GLY A 50 -17.24 -15.00 27.10
N ARG A 51 -16.00 -15.03 26.59
CA ARG A 51 -14.84 -14.52 27.31
C ARG A 51 -14.61 -13.06 26.91
N ALA A 52 -14.43 -12.19 27.91
CA ALA A 52 -14.08 -10.79 27.70
C ALA A 52 -12.59 -10.64 27.34
N VAL A 53 -12.31 -9.88 26.31
CA VAL A 53 -10.95 -9.57 25.84
C VAL A 53 -10.72 -8.07 25.93
N ASP A 54 -9.63 -7.67 26.58
CA ASP A 54 -9.27 -6.27 26.83
C ASP A 54 -8.54 -5.68 25.62
N PHE A 55 -9.08 -4.59 25.06
CA PHE A 55 -8.54 -3.81 23.95
C PHE A 55 -7.93 -2.47 24.38
N LYS A 56 -7.93 -2.13 25.67
CA LYS A 56 -7.48 -0.83 26.18
C LYS A 56 -6.01 -0.51 25.88
N GLN A 57 -5.22 -1.52 25.56
CA GLN A 57 -3.81 -1.38 25.20
C GLN A 57 -3.57 -1.46 23.68
N THR A 58 -4.63 -1.43 22.86
CA THR A 58 -4.53 -1.46 21.41
C THR A 58 -4.68 -0.07 20.81
N ILE A 59 -4.04 0.16 19.68
CA ILE A 59 -4.33 1.29 18.80
C ILE A 59 -5.22 0.76 17.69
N ILE A 60 -6.40 1.35 17.51
CA ILE A 60 -7.34 0.99 16.44
C ILE A 60 -7.22 2.00 15.31
N ILE A 61 -6.94 1.52 14.12
CA ILE A 61 -6.88 2.32 12.90
C ILE A 61 -7.96 1.82 11.95
N LEU A 62 -8.78 2.76 11.47
CA LEU A 62 -9.83 2.50 10.50
C LEU A 62 -9.48 3.24 9.21
N THR A 63 -9.44 2.56 8.06
CA THR A 63 -9.27 3.22 6.77
C THR A 63 -10.57 3.24 6.00
N SER A 64 -10.76 4.27 5.19
CA SER A 64 -11.91 4.37 4.30
C SER A 64 -11.55 5.17 3.04
N ASN A 65 -12.23 4.89 1.95
CA ASN A 65 -12.14 5.66 0.71
C ASN A 65 -13.36 6.56 0.47
N LEU A 66 -14.20 6.76 1.49
CA LEU A 66 -15.37 7.65 1.42
C LEU A 66 -14.95 9.07 1.06
N GLY A 67 -15.70 9.68 0.16
CA GLY A 67 -15.43 11.05 -0.27
C GLY A 67 -14.21 11.20 -1.20
N ALA A 68 -13.52 10.11 -1.58
CA ALA A 68 -12.35 10.18 -2.47
C ALA A 68 -12.65 10.86 -3.81
N GLN A 69 -13.89 10.77 -4.30
CA GLN A 69 -14.34 11.45 -5.51
C GLN A 69 -14.35 12.98 -5.35
N ALA A 70 -14.63 13.48 -4.15
CA ALA A 70 -14.63 14.92 -3.86
C ALA A 70 -13.23 15.53 -4.04
N LEU A 71 -12.16 14.79 -3.82
CA LEU A 71 -10.79 15.24 -4.09
C LEU A 71 -10.50 15.41 -5.60
N SER A 72 -11.33 14.88 -6.47
CA SER A 72 -11.20 15.03 -7.93
C SER A 72 -11.96 16.24 -8.48
N ASP A 73 -12.74 16.90 -7.64
CA ASP A 73 -13.47 18.11 -8.01
C ASP A 73 -12.47 19.25 -8.28
N PRO A 74 -12.59 19.96 -9.42
CA PRO A 74 -11.76 21.13 -9.71
C PRO A 74 -11.78 22.22 -8.63
N ALA A 75 -12.88 22.37 -7.91
CA ALA A 75 -12.99 23.30 -6.79
C ALA A 75 -12.16 22.85 -5.59
N ALA A 76 -12.19 21.56 -5.28
CA ALA A 76 -11.39 20.95 -4.22
C ALA A 76 -9.88 20.99 -4.53
N ILE A 77 -9.52 20.82 -5.80
CA ILE A 77 -8.10 20.93 -6.25
C ILE A 77 -7.58 22.37 -6.05
N ARG A 78 -8.43 23.38 -6.26
CA ARG A 78 -8.06 24.79 -6.08
C ARG A 78 -8.07 25.22 -4.61
N ASN A 79 -8.91 24.61 -3.80
CA ASN A 79 -9.05 24.91 -2.39
C ASN A 79 -9.18 23.62 -1.57
N ASN A 80 -8.07 23.25 -0.91
CA ASN A 80 -7.96 22.04 -0.12
C ASN A 80 -8.99 21.95 1.03
N GLU A 81 -9.41 23.10 1.59
CA GLU A 81 -10.43 23.14 2.66
C GLU A 81 -11.79 22.69 2.16
N ILE A 82 -12.21 23.11 0.96
CA ILE A 82 -13.45 22.64 0.33
C ILE A 82 -13.41 21.11 0.12
N GLY A 83 -12.28 20.61 -0.32
CA GLY A 83 -12.09 19.16 -0.50
C GLY A 83 -12.23 18.40 0.80
N LYS A 84 -11.64 18.90 1.88
CA LYS A 84 -11.75 18.29 3.22
C LYS A 84 -13.19 18.31 3.75
N GLU A 85 -13.89 19.40 3.60
CA GLU A 85 -15.28 19.53 4.06
C GLU A 85 -16.20 18.55 3.33
N ASN A 86 -16.08 18.46 2.01
CA ASN A 86 -16.84 17.49 1.20
C ASN A 86 -16.56 16.03 1.61
N ILE A 87 -15.32 15.71 1.98
CA ILE A 87 -14.98 14.37 2.50
C ILE A 87 -15.65 14.14 3.85
N LEU A 88 -15.56 15.11 4.77
CA LEU A 88 -16.18 14.98 6.09
C LEU A 88 -17.70 14.83 5.99
N ASP A 89 -18.34 15.53 5.04
CA ASP A 89 -19.77 15.38 4.80
C ASP A 89 -20.13 14.00 4.27
N ALA A 90 -19.32 13.43 3.37
CA ALA A 90 -19.50 12.04 2.91
C ALA A 90 -19.33 11.03 4.06
N VAL A 91 -18.38 11.26 4.96
CA VAL A 91 -18.15 10.44 6.16
C VAL A 91 -19.35 10.54 7.11
N ARG A 92 -19.86 11.75 7.39
CA ARG A 92 -21.04 11.99 8.24
C ARG A 92 -22.33 11.41 7.65
N ALA A 93 -22.45 11.37 6.34
CA ALA A 93 -23.59 10.77 5.66
C ALA A 93 -23.59 9.24 5.73
N HIS A 94 -22.40 8.62 5.83
CA HIS A 94 -22.26 7.16 5.82
C HIS A 94 -22.25 6.55 7.22
N PHE A 95 -21.51 7.15 8.16
CA PHE A 95 -21.36 6.64 9.52
C PHE A 95 -22.32 7.34 10.48
N LYS A 96 -22.84 6.57 11.42
CA LYS A 96 -23.69 7.12 12.46
C LYS A 96 -22.91 8.11 13.34
N PRO A 97 -23.55 9.19 13.82
CA PRO A 97 -22.90 10.17 14.71
C PRO A 97 -22.32 9.55 15.98
N GLU A 98 -22.99 8.56 16.55
CA GLU A 98 -22.53 7.85 17.73
C GLU A 98 -21.16 7.16 17.50
N PHE A 99 -20.92 6.63 16.30
CA PHE A 99 -19.64 6.02 15.94
C PHE A 99 -18.55 7.07 15.74
N LEU A 100 -18.84 8.13 15.00
CA LEU A 100 -17.88 9.21 14.74
C LEU A 100 -17.43 9.93 16.02
N ASN A 101 -18.34 10.07 17.00
CA ASN A 101 -18.05 10.71 18.29
C ASN A 101 -17.12 9.85 19.21
N ARG A 102 -16.84 8.61 18.84
CA ARG A 102 -15.92 7.72 19.58
C ARG A 102 -14.53 7.68 18.96
N LEU A 103 -14.34 8.29 17.80
CA LEU A 103 -13.03 8.41 17.18
C LEU A 103 -12.27 9.57 17.82
N ASP A 104 -11.03 9.33 18.21
CA ASP A 104 -10.16 10.37 18.77
C ASP A 104 -9.76 11.38 17.69
N GLU A 105 -9.51 10.91 16.44
CA GLU A 105 -9.05 11.75 15.34
C GLU A 105 -9.49 11.21 13.98
N ILE A 106 -9.81 12.11 13.06
CA ILE A 106 -10.06 11.82 11.65
C ILE A 106 -8.97 12.48 10.81
N ILE A 107 -8.13 11.64 10.20
CA ILE A 107 -7.00 12.09 9.38
C ILE A 107 -7.38 11.98 7.90
N ILE A 108 -7.31 13.10 7.18
CA ILE A 108 -7.59 13.15 5.74
C ILE A 108 -6.27 13.13 4.98
N PHE A 109 -6.09 12.11 4.15
CA PHE A 109 -4.94 12.02 3.24
C PHE A 109 -5.22 12.78 1.95
N ASN A 110 -4.29 13.65 1.58
CA ASN A 110 -4.33 14.35 0.29
C ASN A 110 -4.05 13.38 -0.85
N ARG A 111 -4.45 13.75 -2.06
CA ARG A 111 -4.04 13.04 -3.27
C ARG A 111 -2.51 13.03 -3.39
N LEU A 112 -2.01 11.90 -3.81
CA LEU A 112 -0.59 11.79 -4.12
C LEU A 112 -0.28 12.59 -5.39
N ALA A 113 0.56 13.62 -5.26
CA ALA A 113 1.04 14.39 -6.39
C ALA A 113 2.20 13.67 -7.09
N LYS A 114 2.28 13.85 -8.42
CA LYS A 114 3.31 13.22 -9.26
C LYS A 114 4.74 13.52 -8.77
N GLU A 115 4.97 14.71 -8.24
CA GLU A 115 6.26 15.16 -7.68
C GLU A 115 6.74 14.33 -6.48
N HIS A 116 5.83 13.64 -5.78
CA HIS A 116 6.19 12.77 -4.67
C HIS A 116 6.60 11.37 -5.12
N MET A 117 6.38 11.01 -6.39
CA MET A 117 6.61 9.66 -6.89
C MET A 117 8.06 9.21 -6.80
N SER A 118 9.03 10.10 -7.06
CA SER A 118 10.46 9.75 -6.98
C SER A 118 10.85 9.25 -5.58
N LYS A 119 10.31 9.89 -4.51
CA LYS A 119 10.54 9.43 -3.13
C LYS A 119 9.91 8.06 -2.86
N ILE A 120 8.74 7.79 -3.44
CA ILE A 120 8.07 6.49 -3.28
C ILE A 120 8.83 5.41 -4.04
N VAL A 121 9.37 5.73 -5.22
CA VAL A 121 10.28 4.83 -5.96
C VAL A 121 11.47 4.45 -5.09
N ASP A 122 12.14 5.43 -4.46
CA ASP A 122 13.28 5.16 -3.56
C ASP A 122 12.90 4.23 -2.40
N ILE A 123 11.74 4.44 -1.77
CA ILE A 123 11.26 3.55 -0.69
C ILE A 123 11.05 2.11 -1.21
N GLN A 124 10.40 1.95 -2.36
CA GLN A 124 10.13 0.63 -2.93
C GLN A 124 11.42 -0.09 -3.37
N LEU A 125 12.37 0.67 -3.88
CA LEU A 125 13.67 0.12 -4.26
C LEU A 125 14.53 -0.26 -3.05
N ASN A 126 14.47 0.49 -1.96
CA ASN A 126 15.13 0.10 -0.72
C ASN A 126 14.60 -1.24 -0.19
N ILE A 127 13.27 -1.44 -0.24
CA ILE A 127 12.66 -2.72 0.12
C ILE A 127 13.14 -3.86 -0.80
N LEU A 128 13.30 -3.58 -2.09
CA LEU A 128 13.86 -4.55 -3.04
C LEU A 128 15.34 -4.79 -2.74
N GLN A 129 16.13 -3.74 -2.50
CA GLN A 129 17.55 -3.83 -2.15
C GLN A 129 17.76 -4.69 -0.90
N ASP A 130 16.95 -4.53 0.14
CA ASP A 130 17.06 -5.33 1.36
C ASP A 130 16.87 -6.82 1.07
N ARG A 131 15.93 -7.16 0.18
CA ARG A 131 15.74 -8.55 -0.29
C ARG A 131 16.91 -9.06 -1.14
N MET A 132 17.44 -8.21 -2.03
CA MET A 132 18.58 -8.57 -2.89
C MET A 132 19.88 -8.70 -2.10
N SER A 133 20.02 -8.00 -0.97
CA SER A 133 21.20 -8.08 -0.09
C SER A 133 21.39 -9.49 0.48
N SER A 134 20.31 -10.24 0.70
CA SER A 134 20.39 -11.64 1.13
C SER A 134 20.99 -12.57 0.06
N LEU A 135 21.01 -12.11 -1.19
CA LEU A 135 21.62 -12.79 -2.35
C LEU A 135 22.96 -12.14 -2.76
N SER A 136 23.52 -11.28 -1.92
CA SER A 136 24.79 -10.55 -2.16
C SER A 136 24.78 -9.59 -3.36
N PHE A 137 23.61 -9.23 -3.91
CA PHE A 137 23.48 -8.25 -4.99
C PHE A 137 23.20 -6.84 -4.49
N LYS A 138 23.73 -5.84 -5.20
CA LYS A 138 23.40 -4.43 -4.99
C LYS A 138 22.76 -3.85 -6.24
N ILE A 139 21.77 -2.99 -6.04
CA ILE A 139 21.11 -2.27 -7.12
C ILE A 139 21.61 -0.82 -7.12
N ASP A 140 22.05 -0.35 -8.28
CA ASP A 140 22.42 1.05 -8.54
C ASP A 140 21.44 1.63 -9.57
N LEU A 141 20.56 2.53 -9.11
CA LEU A 141 19.53 3.13 -9.95
C LEU A 141 19.97 4.49 -10.48
N GLY A 142 20.08 4.61 -11.79
CA GLY A 142 20.31 5.88 -12.47
C GLY A 142 19.13 6.87 -12.32
N VAL A 143 19.43 8.16 -12.39
CA VAL A 143 18.42 9.23 -12.24
C VAL A 143 17.33 9.11 -13.31
N GLY A 144 17.69 8.90 -14.58
CA GLY A 144 16.72 8.74 -15.67
C GLY A 144 15.82 7.51 -15.49
N ALA A 145 16.38 6.41 -15.00
CA ALA A 145 15.60 5.20 -14.67
C ALA A 145 14.60 5.46 -13.53
N ARG A 146 15.00 6.22 -12.49
CA ARG A 146 14.10 6.63 -11.41
C ARG A 146 12.92 7.44 -11.93
N ASP A 147 13.20 8.44 -12.78
CA ASP A 147 12.17 9.31 -13.35
C ASP A 147 11.23 8.53 -14.26
N TRP A 148 11.77 7.61 -15.07
CA TRP A 148 10.98 6.70 -15.89
C TRP A 148 10.03 5.83 -15.06
N ILE A 149 10.53 5.22 -13.98
CA ILE A 149 9.72 4.39 -13.07
C ILE A 149 8.63 5.24 -12.38
N ALA A 150 8.98 6.45 -11.94
CA ALA A 150 8.04 7.37 -11.31
C ALA A 150 6.91 7.77 -12.27
N ASP A 151 7.23 8.04 -13.53
CA ASP A 151 6.26 8.40 -14.57
C ASP A 151 5.33 7.23 -14.90
N LYS A 152 5.89 6.05 -15.16
CA LYS A 152 5.12 4.84 -15.47
C LYS A 152 4.35 4.26 -14.29
N GLY A 153 4.84 4.50 -13.07
CA GLY A 153 4.22 4.04 -11.83
C GLY A 153 3.13 4.95 -11.29
N TYR A 154 2.89 6.10 -11.92
CA TYR A 154 1.86 7.06 -11.51
C TYR A 154 0.59 6.92 -12.33
N ASP A 155 -0.54 6.88 -11.65
CA ASP A 155 -1.86 6.97 -12.27
C ASP A 155 -2.65 8.10 -11.60
N PRO A 156 -3.30 9.00 -12.36
CA PRO A 156 -4.08 10.11 -11.80
C PRO A 156 -5.23 9.68 -10.88
N VAL A 157 -5.79 8.49 -11.08
CA VAL A 157 -6.90 7.95 -10.29
C VAL A 157 -6.40 7.06 -9.16
N TYR A 158 -5.48 6.13 -9.47
CA TYR A 158 -4.99 5.11 -8.55
C TYR A 158 -3.68 5.48 -7.85
N GLY A 159 -3.13 6.68 -8.10
CA GLY A 159 -1.89 7.16 -7.48
C GLY A 159 -0.68 6.29 -7.79
N ALA A 160 -0.01 5.78 -6.76
CA ALA A 160 1.17 4.94 -6.87
C ALA A 160 0.87 3.42 -6.93
N ARG A 161 -0.40 3.01 -7.00
CA ARG A 161 -0.75 1.57 -7.07
C ARG A 161 -0.05 0.82 -8.22
N PRO A 162 0.09 1.38 -9.43
CA PRO A 162 0.79 0.70 -10.52
C PRO A 162 2.29 0.52 -10.28
N LEU A 163 2.89 1.32 -9.39
CA LEU A 163 4.35 1.35 -9.18
C LEU A 163 4.94 -0.02 -8.82
N LYS A 164 4.27 -0.75 -7.93
CA LYS A 164 4.73 -2.09 -7.53
C LYS A 164 4.85 -3.03 -8.73
N ARG A 165 3.87 -2.99 -9.64
CA ARG A 165 3.86 -3.80 -10.85
C ARG A 165 4.94 -3.35 -11.84
N VAL A 166 5.14 -2.03 -11.98
CA VAL A 166 6.21 -1.46 -12.84
C VAL A 166 7.57 -1.94 -12.37
N ILE A 167 7.85 -1.86 -11.06
CA ILE A 167 9.12 -2.35 -10.47
C ILE A 167 9.25 -3.86 -10.67
N GLN A 168 8.20 -4.62 -10.41
CA GLN A 168 8.22 -6.07 -10.59
C GLN A 168 8.54 -6.46 -12.03
N THR A 169 7.83 -5.87 -12.99
CA THR A 169 7.97 -6.25 -14.40
C THR A 169 9.29 -5.77 -15.01
N ASN A 170 9.76 -4.57 -14.66
CA ASN A 170 10.89 -3.95 -15.35
C ASN A 170 12.22 -4.06 -14.58
N ILE A 171 12.18 -4.51 -13.32
CA ILE A 171 13.40 -4.66 -12.50
C ILE A 171 13.50 -6.08 -11.94
N GLN A 172 12.51 -6.52 -11.13
CA GLN A 172 12.63 -7.80 -10.41
C GLN A 172 12.70 -8.99 -11.35
N ASN A 173 11.77 -9.06 -12.32
CA ASN A 173 11.74 -10.18 -13.27
C ASN A 173 13.00 -10.23 -14.15
N PRO A 174 13.46 -9.13 -14.78
CA PRO A 174 14.70 -9.13 -15.54
C PRO A 174 15.92 -9.53 -14.72
N ILE A 175 16.05 -9.03 -13.49
CA ILE A 175 17.15 -9.44 -12.60
C ILE A 175 17.08 -10.95 -12.34
N ALA A 176 15.90 -11.49 -12.02
CA ALA A 176 15.73 -12.91 -11.77
C ALA A 176 16.11 -13.75 -12.99
N GLU A 177 15.72 -13.34 -14.20
CA GLU A 177 16.09 -14.00 -15.46
C GLU A 177 17.62 -13.98 -15.69
N LEU A 178 18.26 -12.85 -15.42
CA LEU A 178 19.73 -12.72 -15.58
C LEU A 178 20.49 -13.59 -14.57
N ILE A 179 20.00 -13.69 -13.32
CA ILE A 179 20.57 -14.57 -12.29
C ILE A 179 20.43 -16.03 -12.73
N LEU A 180 19.23 -16.45 -13.14
CA LEU A 180 18.96 -17.82 -13.58
C LEU A 180 19.75 -18.20 -14.83
N ALA A 181 20.01 -17.22 -15.72
CA ALA A 181 20.83 -17.41 -16.91
C ALA A 181 22.35 -17.40 -16.62
N GLY A 182 22.77 -17.21 -15.36
CA GLY A 182 24.19 -17.11 -14.98
C GLY A 182 24.91 -15.88 -15.55
N LYS A 183 24.16 -14.82 -15.87
CA LYS A 183 24.68 -13.59 -16.47
C LYS A 183 25.06 -12.53 -15.44
N LEU A 184 24.69 -12.72 -14.19
CA LEU A 184 25.08 -11.89 -13.05
C LEU A 184 25.90 -12.73 -12.08
N SER A 185 27.00 -12.17 -11.63
CA SER A 185 27.89 -12.80 -10.65
C SER A 185 27.55 -12.36 -9.23
N GLU A 186 27.67 -13.26 -8.26
CA GLU A 186 27.45 -12.94 -6.85
C GLU A 186 28.35 -11.78 -6.41
N GLY A 187 27.79 -10.80 -5.71
CA GLY A 187 28.47 -9.59 -5.28
C GLY A 187 28.48 -8.45 -6.31
N GLU A 188 27.90 -8.67 -7.47
CA GLU A 188 27.86 -7.68 -8.56
C GLU A 188 26.89 -6.51 -8.22
N VAL A 189 27.25 -5.31 -8.70
CA VAL A 189 26.38 -4.13 -8.65
C VAL A 189 25.56 -4.07 -9.95
N ILE A 190 24.25 -4.29 -9.84
CA ILE A 190 23.33 -4.27 -10.96
C ILE A 190 22.93 -2.83 -11.24
N LYS A 191 23.44 -2.25 -12.33
CA LYS A 191 23.07 -0.92 -12.77
C LYS A 191 21.75 -0.94 -13.51
N ILE A 192 20.85 -0.02 -13.15
CA ILE A 192 19.57 0.17 -13.83
C ILE A 192 19.56 1.57 -14.41
N THR A 193 19.46 1.66 -15.73
CA THR A 193 19.48 2.91 -16.47
C THR A 193 18.27 3.00 -17.39
N ASP A 194 17.98 4.20 -17.87
CA ASP A 194 16.99 4.43 -18.91
C ASP A 194 17.61 4.19 -20.29
N GLY A 195 16.83 3.61 -21.18
CA GLY A 195 17.18 3.34 -22.57
C GLY A 195 16.09 3.80 -23.53
N PRO A 196 16.32 3.70 -24.84
CA PRO A 196 15.38 4.18 -25.87
C PRO A 196 14.00 3.51 -25.82
N GLU A 197 13.95 2.26 -25.41
CA GLU A 197 12.72 1.43 -25.39
C GLU A 197 12.22 1.13 -23.96
N GLY A 198 12.82 1.71 -22.93
CA GLY A 198 12.48 1.46 -21.53
C GLY A 198 13.70 1.38 -20.64
N LEU A 199 13.66 0.53 -19.60
CA LEU A 199 14.81 0.36 -18.72
C LEU A 199 15.81 -0.65 -19.26
N LEU A 200 17.07 -0.44 -18.90
CA LEU A 200 18.16 -1.40 -19.04
C LEU A 200 18.55 -1.91 -17.64
N VAL A 201 18.70 -3.23 -17.52
CA VAL A 201 19.19 -3.89 -16.31
C VAL A 201 20.58 -4.47 -16.65
N GLY A 202 21.63 -3.81 -16.15
CA GLY A 202 22.97 -3.97 -16.71
C GLY A 202 22.97 -3.51 -18.17
N ASP A 203 23.45 -4.37 -19.06
CA ASP A 203 23.48 -4.12 -20.51
C ASP A 203 22.25 -4.72 -21.25
N TYR A 204 21.26 -5.21 -20.51
CA TYR A 204 20.11 -5.93 -21.07
C TYR A 204 18.83 -5.10 -20.96
N PRO A 205 17.98 -5.03 -22.04
CA PRO A 205 16.69 -4.39 -21.96
C PRO A 205 15.75 -5.10 -20.99
N SER A 206 15.04 -4.32 -20.18
CA SER A 206 14.11 -4.85 -19.16
C SER A 206 12.87 -5.54 -19.75
N VAL A 207 12.48 -5.14 -20.97
CA VAL A 207 11.38 -5.74 -21.72
C VAL A 207 11.89 -6.06 -23.13
N LYS A 208 11.57 -7.25 -23.61
CA LYS A 208 11.88 -7.57 -25.03
C LYS A 208 11.00 -6.72 -25.96
N PRO A 209 11.51 -6.36 -27.17
CA PRO A 209 10.77 -5.50 -28.12
C PRO A 209 9.37 -6.01 -28.47
N ASP A 210 9.10 -7.29 -28.30
CA ASP A 210 7.83 -7.94 -28.67
C ASP A 210 6.78 -7.97 -27.56
N GLY A 211 6.99 -7.28 -26.42
CA GLY A 211 6.01 -7.13 -25.34
C GLY A 211 5.64 -8.43 -24.60
N ILE A 212 6.27 -9.54 -24.89
CA ILE A 212 6.06 -10.84 -24.21
C ILE A 212 7.08 -10.92 -23.07
N PRO A 213 6.64 -11.03 -21.79
CA PRO A 213 7.57 -11.39 -20.71
C PRO A 213 8.25 -12.69 -21.09
N GLY A 214 9.59 -12.72 -21.08
CA GLY A 214 10.35 -13.86 -21.53
C GLY A 214 9.89 -15.17 -20.87
N SER A 215 9.17 -15.98 -21.63
CA SER A 215 8.96 -17.37 -21.26
C SER A 215 10.32 -18.06 -21.34
N VAL A 216 10.84 -18.44 -20.18
CA VAL A 216 11.98 -19.38 -20.11
C VAL A 216 11.48 -20.69 -20.70
N VAL A 217 11.89 -21.01 -21.92
CA VAL A 217 11.76 -22.36 -22.44
C VAL A 217 12.82 -23.17 -21.69
N LEU A 218 12.37 -23.91 -20.68
CA LEU A 218 13.17 -24.94 -20.05
C LEU A 218 13.34 -26.09 -21.10
N HIS A 219 14.55 -26.28 -21.57
CA HIS A 219 14.95 -27.47 -22.28
C HIS A 219 15.44 -28.52 -21.30
#